data_c9c7b81d7256d679882541e3cd4d9f90
#
_entry.id   c9c7b81d7256d679882541e3cd4d9f90
#
_cell.length_a   1.000
_cell.length_b   1.000
_cell.length_c   1.000
_cell.angle_alpha   90.00
_cell.angle_beta   90.00
_cell.angle_gamma   90.00
#
_symmetry.space_group_name_H-M   'P 1'
#
loop_
_entity.id
_entity.type
_entity.pdbx_description
1 polymer ?
#
loop_
_entity_poly.entity_id
_entity_poly.type
_entity_poly.pdbx_seq_one_letter_code
_entity_poly.pdbx_strand_id
1 'polypeptide(L)' 'MEAYSQILSELDSKALPQATQFEEQLRSSYSTGQAPLFDVLRARSRRLELQRQRLDALRDYHLARIRHTSANHQQPSSTP' A
#
# COMPACT_ATOMS: atom_id res chain seq x y z
N MET A 1 7.93 7.02 12.57
CA MET A 1 7.00 5.87 12.52
C MET A 1 5.56 6.26 12.28
N GLU A 2 5.12 7.39 12.81
CA GLU A 2 3.76 7.88 12.55
C GLU A 2 3.47 8.10 11.07
N ALA A 3 4.46 8.59 10.31
CA ALA A 3 4.29 8.83 8.89
C ALA A 3 3.96 7.55 8.13
N TYR A 4 4.63 6.45 8.45
CA TYR A 4 4.34 5.16 7.80
C TYR A 4 2.99 4.62 8.21
N SER A 5 2.62 4.80 9.48
CA SER A 5 1.32 4.36 9.98
C SER A 5 0.20 5.13 9.28
N GLN A 6 0.37 6.44 9.08
CA GLN A 6 -0.61 7.25 8.37
C GLN A 6 -0.74 6.85 6.91
N ILE A 7 0.39 6.57 6.25
CA ILE A 7 0.38 6.11 4.86
C ILE A 7 -0.39 4.80 4.74
N LEU A 8 -0.12 3.84 5.62
CA LEU A 8 -0.80 2.56 5.62
C LEU A 8 -2.29 2.72 5.87
N SER A 9 -2.66 3.55 6.83
CA SER A 9 -4.06 3.82 7.15
C SER A 9 -4.79 4.43 5.95
N GLU A 10 -4.17 5.41 5.29
CA GLU A 10 -4.75 6.06 4.12
C GLU A 10 -4.93 5.07 2.96
N LEU A 11 -3.92 4.23 2.70
CA LEU A 11 -4.02 3.22 1.66
C LEU A 11 -5.10 2.19 1.97
N ASP A 12 -5.17 1.71 3.19
CA ASP A 12 -6.11 0.65 3.58
C ASP A 12 -7.55 1.15 3.67
N SER A 13 -7.76 2.38 4.12
CA SER A 13 -9.11 2.89 4.38
C SER A 13 -9.71 3.66 3.22
N LYS A 14 -8.89 4.20 2.32
CA LYS A 14 -9.38 5.05 1.24
C LYS A 14 -8.86 4.64 -0.13
N ALA A 15 -7.55 4.71 -0.33
CA ALA A 15 -6.99 4.60 -1.68
C ALA A 15 -7.22 3.22 -2.30
N LEU A 16 -6.95 2.14 -1.57
CA LEU A 16 -7.13 0.79 -2.09
C LEU A 16 -8.60 0.43 -2.29
N PRO A 17 -9.51 0.68 -1.33
CA PRO A 17 -10.92 0.41 -1.57
C PRO A 17 -11.49 1.19 -2.75
N GLN A 18 -11.12 2.46 -2.90
CA GLN A 18 -11.58 3.28 -4.03
C GLN A 18 -11.05 2.74 -5.35
N ALA A 19 -9.77 2.36 -5.40
CA ALA A 19 -9.17 1.83 -6.62
C ALA A 19 -9.79 0.49 -7.00
N THR A 20 -10.07 -0.36 -6.03
CA THR A 20 -10.71 -1.66 -6.26
C THR A 20 -12.13 -1.47 -6.80
N GLN A 21 -12.89 -0.57 -6.18
CA GLN A 21 -14.25 -0.28 -6.61
C GLN A 21 -14.27 0.30 -8.03
N PHE A 22 -13.36 1.21 -8.32
CA PHE A 22 -13.25 1.82 -9.64
C PHE A 22 -12.92 0.77 -10.72
N GLU A 23 -11.99 -0.14 -10.42
CA GLU A 23 -11.65 -1.23 -11.33
C GLU A 23 -12.86 -2.12 -11.59
N GLU A 24 -13.61 -2.47 -10.55
CA GLU A 24 -14.81 -3.30 -10.69
C GLU A 24 -15.87 -2.62 -11.53
N GLN A 25 -16.08 -1.31 -11.35
CA GLN A 25 -17.03 -0.55 -12.15
C GLN A 25 -16.62 -0.54 -13.62
N LEU A 26 -15.34 -0.33 -13.91
CA LEU A 26 -14.86 -0.33 -15.29
C LEU A 26 -14.94 -1.72 -15.91
N ARG A 27 -14.66 -2.75 -15.14
CA ARG A 27 -14.78 -4.13 -15.62
C ARG A 27 -16.22 -4.46 -15.98
N SER A 28 -17.16 -4.02 -15.15
CA SER A 28 -18.59 -4.19 -15.44
C SER A 28 -18.98 -3.43 -16.70
N SER A 29 -18.53 -2.18 -16.84
CA SER A 29 -18.81 -1.36 -18.03
C SER A 29 -18.18 -1.97 -19.29
N TYR A 30 -17.03 -2.56 -19.18
CA TYR A 30 -16.40 -3.26 -20.30
C TYR A 30 -17.23 -4.46 -20.74
N SER A 31 -17.74 -5.23 -19.81
CA SER A 31 -18.53 -6.42 -20.14
C SER A 31 -19.84 -6.06 -20.84
N THR A 32 -20.35 -4.85 -20.65
CA THR A 32 -21.55 -4.35 -21.36
C THR A 32 -21.22 -3.52 -22.59
N GLY A 33 -19.92 -3.44 -22.94
CA GLY A 33 -19.49 -2.69 -24.13
C GLY A 33 -19.42 -1.18 -23.95
N GLN A 34 -19.56 -0.68 -22.73
CA GLN A 34 -19.58 0.76 -22.48
C GLN A 34 -18.21 1.36 -22.20
N ALA A 35 -17.24 0.55 -21.77
CA ALA A 35 -15.89 1.02 -21.49
C ALA A 35 -14.89 0.21 -22.32
N PRO A 36 -13.80 0.85 -22.80
CA PRO A 36 -12.76 0.12 -23.52
C PRO A 36 -11.90 -0.71 -22.55
N LEU A 37 -11.36 -1.79 -23.06
CA LEU A 37 -10.48 -2.67 -22.27
C LEU A 37 -9.30 -1.90 -21.70
N PHE A 38 -8.80 -0.92 -22.41
CA PHE A 38 -7.66 -0.12 -21.97
C PHE A 38 -7.91 0.56 -20.63
N ASP A 39 -9.14 1.03 -20.42
CA ASP A 39 -9.51 1.67 -19.15
C ASP A 39 -9.49 0.67 -17.99
N VAL A 40 -9.95 -0.55 -18.23
CA VAL A 40 -9.89 -1.62 -17.23
C VAL A 40 -8.43 -1.92 -16.86
N LEU A 41 -7.57 -2.00 -17.86
CA LEU A 41 -6.15 -2.30 -17.64
C LEU A 41 -5.46 -1.18 -16.86
N ARG A 42 -5.80 0.08 -17.14
CA ARG A 42 -5.28 1.22 -16.39
C ARG A 42 -5.72 1.18 -14.93
N ALA A 43 -6.99 0.90 -14.71
CA ALA A 43 -7.52 0.81 -13.35
C ALA A 43 -6.85 -0.31 -12.57
N ARG A 44 -6.62 -1.44 -13.24
CA ARG A 44 -5.91 -2.56 -12.64
C ARG A 44 -4.48 -2.19 -12.28
N SER A 45 -3.78 -1.52 -13.19
CA SER A 45 -2.41 -1.07 -12.94
C SER A 45 -2.34 -0.13 -11.76
N ARG A 46 -3.31 0.78 -11.66
CA ARG A 46 -3.39 1.71 -10.53
C ARG A 46 -3.58 0.98 -9.21
N ARG A 47 -4.50 0.02 -9.19
CA ARG A 47 -4.73 -0.78 -7.98
C ARG A 47 -3.48 -1.55 -7.58
N LEU A 48 -2.81 -2.19 -8.53
CA LEU A 48 -1.57 -2.93 -8.26
C LEU A 48 -0.46 -2.03 -7.76
N GLU A 49 -0.35 -0.82 -8.30
CA GLU A 49 0.63 0.15 -7.83
C GLU A 49 0.36 0.57 -6.39
N LEU A 50 -0.91 0.78 -6.04
CA LEU A 50 -1.27 1.11 -4.67
C LEU A 50 -0.98 -0.05 -3.71
N GLN A 51 -1.21 -1.29 -4.14
CA GLN A 51 -0.84 -2.47 -3.35
C GLN A 51 0.66 -2.54 -3.14
N ARG A 52 1.44 -2.22 -4.15
CA ARG A 52 2.88 -2.19 -4.04
C ARG A 52 3.34 -1.11 -3.07
N GLN A 53 2.75 0.10 -3.15
CA GLN A 53 3.04 1.17 -2.21
C GLN A 53 2.74 0.76 -0.77
N ARG A 54 1.64 0.03 -0.59
CA ARG A 54 1.28 -0.48 0.73
C ARG A 54 2.34 -1.44 1.26
N LEU A 55 2.79 -2.37 0.44
CA LEU A 55 3.82 -3.33 0.83
C LEU A 55 5.15 -2.62 1.14
N ASP A 56 5.52 -1.63 0.32
CA ASP A 56 6.74 -0.86 0.55
C ASP A 56 6.66 -0.09 1.87
N ALA A 57 5.54 0.56 2.14
CA ALA A 57 5.34 1.30 3.38
C ALA A 57 5.36 0.37 4.60
N LEU A 58 4.75 -0.80 4.47
CA LEU A 58 4.74 -1.79 5.54
C LEU A 58 6.14 -2.30 5.83
N ARG A 59 6.91 -2.58 4.78
CA ARG A 59 8.31 -3.00 4.93
C ARG A 59 9.12 -1.91 5.62
N ASP A 60 8.98 -0.67 5.17
CA ASP A 60 9.73 0.44 5.73
C ASP A 60 9.35 0.69 7.20
N TYR A 61 8.07 0.55 7.52
CA TYR A 61 7.59 0.64 8.89
C TYR A 61 8.27 -0.41 9.78
N HIS A 62 8.28 -1.66 9.33
CA HIS A 62 8.89 -2.74 10.10
C HIS A 62 10.39 -2.57 10.23
N LEU A 63 11.06 -2.13 9.18
CA LEU A 63 12.51 -1.87 9.23
C LEU A 63 12.84 -0.75 10.21
N ALA A 64 12.07 0.32 10.18
CA ALA A 64 12.27 1.43 11.12
C ALA A 64 12.06 0.97 12.56
N ARG A 65 11.05 0.13 12.79
CA ARG A 65 10.76 -0.41 14.10
C ARG A 65 11.89 -1.31 14.60
N ILE A 66 12.41 -2.16 13.72
CA ILE A 66 13.52 -3.05 14.05
C ILE A 66 14.77 -2.25 14.39
N ARG A 67 15.09 -1.22 13.61
CA ARG A 67 16.24 -0.35 13.88
C ARG A 67 16.12 0.33 15.24
N HIS A 68 14.95 0.85 15.54
CA HIS A 68 14.71 1.50 16.82
C HIS A 68 14.90 0.51 17.99
N THR A 69 14.33 -0.67 17.86
CA THR A 69 14.46 -1.71 18.88
C THR A 69 15.93 -2.14 19.03
N SER A 70 16.62 -2.33 17.92
CA SER A 70 18.03 -2.73 17.94
C SER A 70 18.90 -1.68 18.60
N ALA A 71 18.67 -0.41 18.30
CA ALA A 71 19.42 0.67 18.91
C ALA A 71 19.23 0.68 20.43
N ASN A 72 18.02 0.46 20.90
CA ASN A 72 17.74 0.41 22.32
C ASN A 72 18.38 -0.81 22.99
N HIS A 73 18.39 -1.94 22.31
CA HIS A 73 19.00 -3.16 22.83
C HIS A 73 20.52 -3.12 22.79
N GLN A 74 21.09 -2.44 21.83
CA GLN A 74 22.54 -2.38 21.69
C GLN A 74 23.21 -1.60 22.82
N GLN A 75 22.51 -0.64 23.40
CA GLN A 75 23.08 0.13 24.49
C GLN A 75 23.52 -0.73 25.67
N PRO A 76 22.67 -1.59 26.23
CA PRO A 76 23.13 -2.44 27.31
C PRO A 76 24.15 -3.48 26.87
N SER A 77 24.03 -3.98 25.66
CA SER A 77 24.93 -4.99 25.16
C SER A 77 26.30 -4.46 24.79
N SER A 78 26.45 -3.17 24.63
CA SER A 78 27.75 -2.56 24.35
C SER A 78 28.61 -2.45 25.60
N THR A 79 28.07 -2.74 26.73
CA THR A 79 28.79 -2.75 28.00
C THR A 79 29.32 -4.15 28.25
N PRO A 80 30.60 -4.36 28.17
CA PRO A 80 31.19 -5.66 28.42
C PRO A 80 31.09 -6.09 29.88
#